data_f1596d24087899e37b62717a3e888865
#
_entry.id   f1596d24087899e37b62717a3e888865
#
_cell.length_a   1.000
_cell.length_b   1.000
_cell.length_c   1.000
_cell.angle_alpha   90.00
_cell.angle_beta   90.00
_cell.angle_gamma   90.00
#
_symmetry.space_group_name_H-M   'P 1'
#
loop_
_entity.id
_entity.type
_entity.pdbx_description
1 polymer ?
#
loop_
_entity_poly.entity_id
_entity_poly.type
_entity_poly.pdbx_seq_one_letter_code
_entity_poly.pdbx_strand_id
1 'polypeptide(L)'
;MIKDFFADVVFKNAKAITVNKNDDIAEAVAVSGNKIVYVGTNEGSADYIGKDTKVIDVNGRTLMPGFIDAHIHFCLYGLLDHGVINIDYSKAKSISDIKEL
;
A
#
# COMPACT_ATOMS: atom_id res chain seq x y z
N MET A 1 -19.48 -20.05 -19.23
CA MET A 1 -18.57 -20.80 -18.35
C MET A 1 -18.87 -20.41 -16.92
N ILE A 2 -19.37 -21.33 -16.12
CA ILE A 2 -19.59 -21.07 -14.70
C ILE A 2 -18.20 -21.00 -14.08
N LYS A 3 -17.79 -19.82 -13.60
CA LYS A 3 -16.60 -19.72 -12.77
C LYS A 3 -16.98 -20.23 -11.37
N ASP A 4 -16.54 -21.44 -11.05
CA ASP A 4 -16.68 -22.01 -9.70
C ASP A 4 -15.74 -21.35 -8.68
N PHE A 5 -15.21 -20.17 -9.02
CA PHE A 5 -14.21 -19.50 -8.24
C PHE A 5 -14.62 -18.06 -7.94
N PHE A 6 -14.92 -17.80 -6.68
CA PHE A 6 -15.18 -16.46 -6.17
C PHE A 6 -14.00 -15.96 -5.31
N ALA A 7 -13.82 -14.67 -5.27
CA ALA A 7 -12.82 -14.04 -4.43
C ALA A 7 -13.27 -14.00 -2.97
N ASP A 8 -12.31 -13.95 -2.05
CA ASP A 8 -12.59 -13.73 -0.63
C ASP A 8 -12.91 -12.27 -0.36
N VAL A 9 -12.22 -11.38 -1.06
CA VAL A 9 -12.39 -9.92 -0.93
C VAL A 9 -12.37 -9.26 -2.30
N VAL A 10 -13.27 -8.31 -2.52
CA VAL A 10 -13.28 -7.44 -3.70
C VAL A 10 -13.31 -5.99 -3.25
N PHE A 11 -12.32 -5.23 -3.68
CA PHE A 11 -12.27 -3.77 -3.53
C PHE A 11 -12.88 -3.14 -4.77
N LYS A 12 -13.83 -2.23 -4.61
CA LYS A 12 -14.53 -1.52 -5.70
C LYS A 12 -14.43 0.00 -5.53
N ASN A 13 -14.72 0.70 -6.61
CA ASN A 13 -14.70 2.16 -6.65
C ASN A 13 -13.36 2.75 -6.18
N ALA A 14 -12.28 2.11 -6.55
CA ALA A 14 -10.93 2.51 -6.21
C ALA A 14 -10.28 3.33 -7.34
N LYS A 15 -9.31 4.15 -6.98
CA LYS A 15 -8.24 4.55 -7.89
C LYS A 15 -7.06 3.61 -7.66
N ALA A 16 -7.10 2.44 -8.30
CA ALA A 16 -6.10 1.41 -8.09
C ALA A 16 -4.87 1.64 -8.98
N ILE A 17 -3.74 1.97 -8.36
CA ILE A 17 -2.46 2.16 -9.04
C ILE A 17 -1.83 0.79 -9.24
N THR A 18 -1.77 0.32 -10.49
CA THR A 18 -1.39 -1.07 -10.79
C THR A 18 0.11 -1.29 -10.79
N VAL A 19 0.90 -0.26 -11.03
CA VAL A 19 2.36 -0.34 -11.21
C VAL A 19 2.75 -1.35 -12.29
N ASN A 20 1.90 -1.52 -13.29
CA ASN A 20 2.21 -2.34 -14.46
C ASN A 20 3.05 -1.54 -15.48
N LYS A 21 3.43 -2.16 -16.60
CA LYS A 21 4.28 -1.50 -17.61
C LYS A 21 3.72 -0.21 -18.19
N ASN A 22 2.39 -0.05 -18.16
CA ASN A 22 1.68 1.09 -18.74
C ASN A 22 1.26 2.11 -17.68
N ASP A 23 1.49 1.84 -16.40
CA ASP A 23 0.98 2.63 -15.27
C ASP A 23 -0.55 2.80 -15.31
N ASP A 24 -1.25 1.75 -15.72
CA ASP A 24 -2.71 1.77 -15.80
C ASP A 24 -3.35 2.00 -14.43
N ILE A 25 -4.46 2.70 -14.44
CA ILE A 25 -5.31 2.89 -13.25
C ILE A 25 -6.53 2.00 -13.40
N ALA A 26 -6.75 1.12 -12.42
CA ALA A 26 -7.91 0.25 -12.35
C ALA A 26 -8.94 0.79 -11.34
N GLU A 27 -10.16 0.21 -11.37
CA GLU A 27 -11.26 0.59 -10.50
C GLU A 27 -11.54 -0.44 -9.40
N ALA A 28 -11.12 -1.69 -9.65
CA ALA A 28 -11.39 -2.80 -8.73
C ALA A 28 -10.26 -3.80 -8.68
N VAL A 29 -10.12 -4.44 -7.52
CA VAL A 29 -9.16 -5.52 -7.26
C VAL A 29 -9.86 -6.63 -6.51
N ALA A 30 -9.72 -7.88 -6.98
CA ALA A 30 -10.21 -9.06 -6.29
C ALA A 30 -9.04 -9.91 -5.76
N VAL A 31 -9.20 -10.42 -4.55
CA VAL A 31 -8.17 -11.21 -3.84
C VAL A 31 -8.77 -12.53 -3.38
N SER A 32 -8.02 -13.62 -3.56
CA SER A 32 -8.36 -14.91 -3.01
C SER A 32 -7.13 -15.51 -2.31
N GLY A 33 -7.30 -15.89 -1.05
CA GLY A 33 -6.19 -16.29 -0.20
C GLY A 33 -5.13 -15.19 -0.14
N ASN A 34 -3.93 -15.50 -0.61
CA ASN A 34 -2.80 -14.57 -0.68
C ASN A 34 -2.50 -14.08 -2.11
N LYS A 35 -3.46 -14.18 -3.03
CA LYS A 35 -3.26 -13.84 -4.43
C LYS A 35 -4.26 -12.82 -4.93
N ILE A 36 -3.79 -11.89 -5.75
CA ILE A 36 -4.62 -11.02 -6.56
C ILE A 36 -5.10 -11.85 -7.76
N VAL A 37 -6.41 -11.97 -7.92
CA VAL A 37 -7.04 -12.80 -8.97
C VAL A 37 -7.72 -11.97 -10.06
N TYR A 38 -7.94 -10.69 -9.80
CA TYR A 38 -8.47 -9.74 -10.78
C TYR A 38 -8.00 -8.32 -10.48
N VAL A 39 -7.69 -7.58 -11.53
CA VAL A 39 -7.45 -6.13 -11.52
C VAL A 39 -8.09 -5.56 -12.77
N GLY A 40 -8.99 -4.60 -12.65
CA GLY A 40 -9.69 -4.02 -13.80
C GLY A 40 -10.85 -3.12 -13.42
N THR A 41 -11.94 -3.21 -14.19
CA THR A 41 -13.15 -2.38 -14.00
C THR A 41 -14.04 -2.87 -12.86
N ASN A 42 -14.86 -1.99 -12.32
CA ASN A 42 -15.90 -2.36 -11.36
C ASN A 42 -16.85 -3.43 -11.94
N GLU A 43 -17.23 -3.27 -13.22
CA GLU A 43 -18.12 -4.21 -13.90
C GLU A 43 -17.51 -5.62 -13.96
N GLY A 44 -16.26 -5.75 -14.42
CA GLY A 44 -15.59 -7.04 -14.51
C GLY A 44 -15.34 -7.70 -13.15
N SER A 45 -15.25 -6.93 -12.08
CA SER A 45 -15.10 -7.47 -10.72
C SER A 45 -16.33 -8.23 -10.23
N ALA A 46 -17.51 -7.97 -10.81
CA ALA A 46 -18.76 -8.63 -10.44
C ALA A 46 -18.70 -10.16 -10.63
N ASP A 47 -17.95 -10.65 -11.61
CA ASP A 47 -17.76 -12.06 -11.87
C ASP A 47 -17.01 -12.81 -10.74
N TYR A 48 -16.36 -12.08 -9.85
CA TYR A 48 -15.59 -12.62 -8.73
C TYR A 48 -16.32 -12.53 -7.40
N ILE A 49 -17.54 -11.95 -7.39
CA ILE A 49 -18.33 -11.78 -6.17
C ILE A 49 -19.29 -12.95 -6.01
N GLY A 50 -19.08 -13.75 -4.98
CA GLY A 50 -19.98 -14.80 -4.52
C GLY A 50 -20.68 -14.42 -3.21
N LYS A 51 -21.51 -15.33 -2.69
CA LYS A 51 -22.29 -15.10 -1.47
C LYS A 51 -21.43 -14.81 -0.22
N ASP A 52 -20.22 -15.36 -0.19
CA ASP A 52 -19.31 -15.25 0.95
C ASP A 52 -18.18 -14.21 0.70
N THR A 53 -18.20 -13.55 -0.46
CA THR A 53 -17.22 -12.54 -0.82
C THR A 53 -17.44 -11.25 -0.02
N LYS A 54 -16.39 -10.78 0.66
CA LYS A 54 -16.41 -9.46 1.30
C LYS A 54 -16.19 -8.37 0.25
N VAL A 55 -17.18 -7.52 0.04
CA VAL A 55 -17.07 -6.37 -0.87
C VAL A 55 -16.76 -5.10 -0.06
N ILE A 56 -15.68 -4.41 -0.43
CA ILE A 56 -15.23 -3.17 0.20
C ILE A 56 -15.32 -2.04 -0.81
N ASP A 57 -16.19 -1.07 -0.54
CA ASP A 57 -16.24 0.17 -1.30
C ASP A 57 -15.12 1.11 -0.84
N VAL A 58 -14.21 1.44 -1.74
CA VAL A 58 -13.06 2.30 -1.47
C VAL A 58 -13.40 3.79 -1.60
N ASN A 59 -14.59 4.11 -2.13
CA ASN A 59 -15.11 5.49 -2.27
C ASN A 59 -14.14 6.43 -2.99
N GLY A 60 -13.56 6.00 -4.10
CA GLY A 60 -12.66 6.80 -4.93
C GLY A 60 -11.26 7.00 -4.33
N ARG A 61 -10.98 6.43 -3.17
CA ARG A 61 -9.64 6.52 -2.55
C ARG A 61 -8.61 5.72 -3.34
N THR A 62 -7.36 6.05 -3.15
CA THR A 62 -6.25 5.34 -3.77
C THR A 62 -6.05 3.98 -3.14
N LEU A 63 -5.94 2.95 -3.98
CA LEU A 63 -5.53 1.60 -3.62
C LEU A 63 -4.21 1.31 -4.36
N MET A 64 -3.21 0.82 -3.65
CA MET A 64 -1.90 0.55 -4.25
C MET A 64 -1.22 -0.62 -3.55
N PRO A 65 -0.24 -1.29 -4.22
CA PRO A 65 0.58 -2.29 -3.56
C PRO A 65 1.31 -1.73 -2.34
N GLY A 66 1.56 -2.59 -1.35
CA GLY A 66 2.43 -2.24 -0.23
C GLY A 66 3.87 -2.02 -0.69
N PHE A 67 4.66 -1.33 0.12
CA PHE A 67 6.05 -1.04 -0.19
C PHE A 67 6.96 -2.22 0.13
N ILE A 68 7.87 -2.54 -0.80
CA ILE A 68 9.00 -3.45 -0.61
C ILE A 68 10.25 -2.60 -0.78
N ASP A 69 10.88 -2.24 0.33
CA ASP A 69 12.11 -1.45 0.32
C ASP A 69 13.31 -2.37 0.40
N ALA A 70 14.05 -2.49 -0.71
CA ALA A 70 15.21 -3.37 -0.82
C ALA A 70 16.46 -2.79 -0.15
N HIS A 71 16.45 -1.49 0.18
CA HIS A 71 17.56 -0.82 0.87
C HIS A 71 16.99 0.16 1.91
N ILE A 72 16.97 -0.24 3.15
CA ILE A 72 16.47 0.57 4.26
C ILE A 72 17.34 0.43 5.51
N HIS A 73 17.58 1.54 6.18
CA HIS A 73 18.24 1.61 7.48
C HIS A 73 17.22 1.69 8.62
N PHE A 74 16.31 0.71 8.68
CA PHE A 74 15.17 0.74 9.60
C PHE A 74 15.58 0.86 11.07
N CYS A 75 16.51 0.03 11.51
CA CYS A 75 17.03 0.07 12.89
C CYS A 75 17.77 1.37 13.18
N LEU A 76 18.59 1.85 12.22
CA LEU A 76 19.31 3.10 12.37
C LEU A 76 18.35 4.29 12.47
N TYR A 77 17.31 4.30 11.64
CA TYR A 77 16.29 5.36 11.67
C TYR A 77 15.58 5.41 13.03
N GLY A 78 15.14 4.26 13.54
CA GLY A 78 14.52 4.19 14.87
C GLY A 78 15.46 4.61 15.99
N LEU A 79 16.76 4.29 15.90
CA LEU A 79 17.77 4.72 16.85
C LEU A 79 17.97 6.24 16.82
N LEU A 80 18.04 6.85 15.62
CA LEU A 80 18.18 8.29 15.46
C LEU A 80 16.97 9.07 15.98
N ASP A 81 15.77 8.47 15.87
CA ASP A 81 14.54 9.13 16.31
C ASP A 81 14.32 9.04 17.82
N HIS A 82 14.74 7.93 18.45
CA HIS A 82 14.39 7.66 19.86
C HIS A 82 15.57 7.31 20.78
N GLY A 83 16.74 6.99 20.22
CA GLY A 83 17.83 6.42 21.00
C GLY A 83 19.09 7.24 21.12
N VAL A 84 19.27 8.27 20.28
CA VAL A 84 20.49 9.09 20.24
C VAL A 84 20.16 10.55 19.97
N ILE A 85 21.06 11.43 20.37
CA ILE A 85 20.97 12.85 20.01
C ILE A 85 21.50 13.00 18.57
N ASN A 86 20.61 13.41 17.65
CA ASN A 86 20.98 13.66 16.27
C ASN A 86 21.59 15.06 16.13
N ILE A 87 22.90 15.12 16.00
CA ILE A 87 23.67 16.35 15.79
C ILE A 87 23.82 16.57 14.29
N ASP A 88 22.93 17.34 13.70
CA ASP A 88 23.05 17.77 12.31
C ASP A 88 23.19 19.29 12.21
N TYR A 89 23.61 19.78 11.03
CA TYR A 89 23.88 21.21 10.82
C TYR A 89 22.64 22.10 10.99
N SER A 90 21.44 21.54 10.87
CA SER A 90 20.21 22.30 11.09
C SER A 90 19.95 22.59 12.58
N LYS A 91 20.45 21.72 13.47
CA LYS A 91 20.25 21.76 14.91
C LYS A 91 21.44 22.35 15.67
N ALA A 92 22.65 22.05 15.21
CA ALA A 92 23.86 22.46 15.89
C ALA A 92 24.88 23.05 14.92
N LYS A 93 25.27 24.31 15.09
CA LYS A 93 26.26 25.05 14.29
C LYS A 93 27.52 25.38 15.09
N SER A 94 27.49 25.20 16.40
CA SER A 94 28.55 25.46 17.32
C SER A 94 28.62 24.37 18.40
N ILE A 95 29.78 24.34 19.13
CA ILE A 95 29.95 23.47 20.30
C ILE A 95 28.95 23.80 21.40
N SER A 96 28.58 25.07 21.53
CA SER A 96 27.54 25.49 22.50
C SER A 96 26.20 24.88 22.20
N ASP A 97 25.79 24.88 20.93
CA ASP A 97 24.52 24.27 20.49
C ASP A 97 24.49 22.77 20.80
N ILE A 98 25.62 22.08 20.63
CA ILE A 98 25.74 20.64 20.93
C ILE A 98 25.51 20.35 22.43
N LYS A 99 25.92 21.27 23.31
CA LYS A 99 25.75 21.09 24.76
C LYS A 99 24.32 21.31 25.23
N GLU A 100 23.48 21.94 24.42
CA GLU A 100 22.09 22.28 24.73
C GLU A 100 21.10 21.26 24.17
N LEU A 101 21.55 20.30 23.31
CA LEU A 101 20.74 19.21 22.78
C LEU A 101 20.59 18.08 23.80
#